data_faf70ad28deaa909c0d54d777b10ddf1
#
_entry.id   faf70ad28deaa909c0d54d777b10ddf1
#
_cell.length_a   1.000
_cell.length_b   1.000
_cell.length_c   1.000
_cell.angle_alpha   90.00
_cell.angle_beta   90.00
_cell.angle_gamma   90.00
#
_symmetry.space_group_name_H-M   'P 1'
#
loop_
_entity.id
_entity.type
_entity.pdbx_description
1 polymer ?
#
loop_
_entity_poly.entity_id
_entity_poly.type
_entity_poly.pdbx_seq_one_letter_code
_entity_poly.pdbx_strand_id
1 'polypeptide(L)'
;MNILSIQSHVAFGHVGNASATFPMQRLGHDVWPIHTVQFSNHTGYGSWTGRVFDGQAIEELVDGIAARGVLPSCDAVLSGYMGSADIGQAILGTVARVREANPQAIYCCDPVIGDVGRGVFVRPGVPEFMRDNAVPSADLVTPNQFELEYLTGREIRTSRDAKEALAALHAMGPRVALVTSLHTEETPADAIDLAAGEGGVVFRVRTPRPGVSVNGAGDAIAALFLVHYLESGSARVALGRAASSVYGLLKRTSDAGSREILTVAAQDEFVSPTWTFAAEPV
;
A
#
# COMPACT_ATOMS: atom_id res chain seq x y z
N MET A 1 -5.41 10.23 13.98
CA MET A 1 -4.88 8.88 14.24
C MET A 1 -3.37 8.93 14.13
N ASN A 2 -2.68 8.00 14.81
CA ASN A 2 -1.22 7.88 14.79
C ASN A 2 -0.85 6.60 14.04
N ILE A 3 -0.05 6.73 13.00
CA ILE A 3 0.28 5.62 12.09
C ILE A 3 1.80 5.44 12.06
N LEU A 4 2.27 4.25 12.44
CA LEU A 4 3.66 3.86 12.28
C LEU A 4 3.87 3.30 10.87
N SER A 5 4.62 4.02 10.04
CA SER A 5 4.84 3.67 8.62
C SER A 5 6.25 3.17 8.39
N ILE A 6 6.41 1.87 8.11
CA ILE A 6 7.72 1.20 7.94
C ILE A 6 7.87 0.81 6.46
N GLN A 7 8.51 1.68 5.68
CA GLN A 7 8.63 1.55 4.23
C GLN A 7 9.97 2.11 3.71
N SER A 8 10.23 1.92 2.42
CA SER A 8 11.37 2.57 1.75
C SER A 8 11.25 4.10 1.77
N HIS A 9 12.38 4.79 1.54
CA HIS A 9 12.41 6.23 1.37
C HIS A 9 13.44 6.64 0.33
N VAL A 10 13.11 7.66 -0.46
CA VAL A 10 14.01 8.28 -1.43
C VAL A 10 14.14 9.78 -1.15
N ALA A 11 15.34 10.32 -1.44
CA ALA A 11 15.58 11.76 -1.30
C ALA A 11 14.99 12.56 -2.47
N PHE A 12 15.02 11.99 -3.68
CA PHE A 12 14.43 12.56 -4.88
C PHE A 12 13.32 11.65 -5.40
N GLY A 13 12.16 12.24 -5.67
CA GLY A 13 10.96 11.51 -6.10
C GLY A 13 10.08 11.07 -4.91
N HIS A 14 9.04 10.32 -5.21
CA HIS A 14 8.01 9.94 -4.25
C HIS A 14 7.68 8.44 -4.37
N VAL A 15 8.32 7.61 -3.53
CA VAL A 15 8.01 6.19 -3.33
C VAL A 15 8.12 5.85 -1.84
N GLY A 16 7.47 4.78 -1.39
CA GLY A 16 7.47 4.38 0.01
C GLY A 16 6.99 5.51 0.91
N ASN A 17 7.69 5.75 2.03
CA ASN A 17 7.37 6.84 2.96
C ASN A 17 7.36 8.25 2.30
N ALA A 18 8.16 8.47 1.25
CA ALA A 18 8.12 9.75 0.53
C ALA A 18 6.80 9.95 -0.26
N SER A 19 6.07 8.88 -0.57
CA SER A 19 4.75 8.93 -1.21
C SER A 19 3.60 8.77 -0.22
N ALA A 20 3.74 7.91 0.78
CA ALA A 20 2.67 7.56 1.72
C ALA A 20 2.46 8.58 2.84
N THR A 21 3.56 9.15 3.40
CA THR A 21 3.49 9.96 4.63
C THR A 21 2.72 11.26 4.42
N PHE A 22 3.05 12.01 3.36
CA PHE A 22 2.47 13.32 3.14
C PHE A 22 0.95 13.29 2.89
N PRO A 23 0.36 12.37 2.08
CA PRO A 23 -1.08 12.27 1.94
C PRO A 23 -1.81 12.02 3.27
N MET A 24 -1.28 11.13 4.12
CA MET A 24 -1.85 10.86 5.44
C MET A 24 -1.80 12.10 6.35
N GLN A 25 -0.66 12.80 6.37
CA GLN A 25 -0.50 14.06 7.14
C GLN A 25 -1.41 15.17 6.60
N ARG A 26 -1.59 15.27 5.28
CA ARG A 26 -2.49 16.24 4.65
C ARG A 26 -3.96 16.01 5.02
N LEU A 27 -4.31 14.76 5.35
CA LEU A 27 -5.63 14.37 5.87
C LEU A 27 -5.75 14.54 7.41
N GLY A 28 -4.71 15.05 8.08
CA GLY A 28 -4.73 15.36 9.51
C GLY A 28 -4.33 14.20 10.43
N HIS A 29 -3.56 13.24 9.93
CA HIS A 29 -3.06 12.12 10.73
C HIS A 29 -1.59 12.30 11.07
N ASP A 30 -1.20 11.91 12.29
CA ASP A 30 0.22 11.85 12.67
C ASP A 30 0.84 10.57 12.11
N VAL A 31 1.99 10.71 11.46
CA VAL A 31 2.70 9.58 10.87
C VAL A 31 4.11 9.52 11.44
N TRP A 32 4.49 8.34 11.91
CA TRP A 32 5.83 8.04 12.44
C TRP A 32 6.59 7.20 11.40
N PRO A 33 7.37 7.81 10.48
CA PRO A 33 8.03 7.07 9.42
C PRO A 33 9.33 6.44 9.91
N ILE A 34 9.47 5.12 9.70
CA ILE A 34 10.73 4.38 9.78
C ILE A 34 11.10 3.93 8.38
N HIS A 35 12.36 4.11 7.98
CA HIS A 35 12.80 3.80 6.63
C HIS A 35 13.51 2.44 6.58
N THR A 36 13.06 1.55 5.69
CA THR A 36 13.71 0.26 5.42
C THR A 36 14.95 0.45 4.53
N VAL A 37 14.93 1.47 3.68
CA VAL A 37 16.05 1.93 2.87
C VAL A 37 16.03 3.46 2.79
N GLN A 38 17.22 4.05 2.61
CA GLN A 38 17.38 5.45 2.26
C GLN A 38 18.17 5.54 0.97
N PHE A 39 17.49 5.82 -0.16
CA PHE A 39 18.13 5.95 -1.46
C PHE A 39 18.09 7.39 -1.98
N SER A 40 18.98 7.70 -2.91
CA SER A 40 18.97 8.99 -3.61
C SER A 40 17.71 9.20 -4.44
N ASN A 41 17.23 8.14 -5.11
CA ASN A 41 16.06 8.10 -5.99
C ASN A 41 15.57 6.65 -6.08
N HIS A 42 14.38 6.43 -6.62
CA HIS A 42 13.86 5.08 -6.81
C HIS A 42 14.62 4.31 -7.92
N THR A 43 14.58 2.97 -7.82
CA THR A 43 15.32 2.07 -8.71
C THR A 43 14.90 2.14 -10.18
N GLY A 44 13.72 2.69 -10.49
CA GLY A 44 13.23 2.90 -11.84
C GLY A 44 14.08 3.86 -12.71
N TYR A 45 15.03 4.58 -12.11
CA TYR A 45 16.03 5.38 -12.84
C TYR A 45 17.20 4.56 -13.38
N GLY A 46 17.30 3.25 -13.03
CA GLY A 46 18.37 2.35 -13.45
C GLY A 46 19.63 2.42 -12.59
N SER A 47 19.86 3.56 -11.91
CA SER A 47 20.96 3.72 -10.96
C SER A 47 20.52 4.54 -9.75
N TRP A 48 21.07 4.23 -8.59
CA TRP A 48 20.81 4.94 -7.33
C TRP A 48 21.97 4.76 -6.37
N THR A 49 22.03 5.57 -5.34
CA THR A 49 22.97 5.47 -4.21
C THR A 49 22.20 5.44 -2.91
N GLY A 50 22.83 4.99 -1.83
CA GLY A 50 22.21 4.99 -0.50
C GLY A 50 22.42 3.70 0.25
N ARG A 51 21.60 3.47 1.28
CA ARG A 51 21.74 2.33 2.20
C ARG A 51 20.43 1.56 2.30
N VAL A 52 20.56 0.24 2.45
CA VAL A 52 19.53 -0.64 2.99
C VAL A 52 19.83 -0.77 4.49
N PHE A 53 18.84 -0.56 5.33
CA PHE A 53 18.96 -0.82 6.76
C PHE A 53 18.79 -2.32 7.02
N ASP A 54 19.12 -2.77 8.23
CA ASP A 54 18.86 -4.13 8.70
C ASP A 54 17.71 -4.15 9.71
N GLY A 55 17.29 -5.35 10.13
CA GLY A 55 16.22 -5.52 11.10
C GLY A 55 16.54 -4.86 12.44
N GLN A 56 17.82 -4.95 12.89
CA GLN A 56 18.26 -4.34 14.14
C GLN A 56 18.07 -2.81 14.15
N ALA A 57 18.36 -2.12 13.05
CA ALA A 57 18.15 -0.68 12.94
C ALA A 57 16.67 -0.30 13.07
N ILE A 58 15.76 -1.13 12.54
CA ILE A 58 14.31 -0.92 12.72
C ILE A 58 13.92 -1.12 14.20
N GLU A 59 14.39 -2.19 14.83
CA GLU A 59 14.10 -2.50 16.22
C GLU A 59 14.60 -1.41 17.17
N GLU A 60 15.82 -0.88 16.97
CA GLU A 60 16.38 0.22 17.76
C GLU A 60 15.52 1.49 17.71
N LEU A 61 14.98 1.83 16.52
CA LEU A 61 14.06 2.98 16.38
C LEU A 61 12.74 2.72 17.09
N VAL A 62 12.20 1.52 16.97
CA VAL A 62 10.96 1.12 17.68
C VAL A 62 11.16 1.12 19.18
N ASP A 63 12.32 0.69 19.69
CA ASP A 63 12.69 0.77 21.12
C ASP A 63 12.69 2.22 21.60
N GLY A 64 13.30 3.12 20.80
CA GLY A 64 13.32 4.54 21.11
C GLY A 64 11.91 5.16 21.17
N ILE A 65 11.02 4.78 20.25
CA ILE A 65 9.60 5.20 20.24
C ILE A 65 8.86 4.62 21.44
N ALA A 66 9.04 3.33 21.72
CA ALA A 66 8.40 2.64 22.84
C ALA A 66 8.80 3.26 24.19
N ALA A 67 10.07 3.64 24.34
CA ALA A 67 10.58 4.32 25.54
C ALA A 67 9.93 5.69 25.81
N ARG A 68 9.23 6.28 24.80
CA ARG A 68 8.42 7.50 24.99
C ARG A 68 7.01 7.20 25.52
N GLY A 69 6.64 5.91 25.61
CA GLY A 69 5.31 5.50 26.10
C GLY A 69 4.17 5.79 25.11
N VAL A 70 4.47 5.95 23.82
CA VAL A 70 3.48 6.36 22.80
C VAL A 70 2.83 5.20 22.06
N LEU A 71 3.35 3.97 22.14
CA LEU A 71 2.77 2.81 21.46
C LEU A 71 1.29 2.56 21.75
N PRO A 72 0.75 2.80 22.98
CA PRO A 72 -0.69 2.70 23.22
C PRO A 72 -1.57 3.63 22.38
N SER A 73 -0.99 4.69 21.83
CA SER A 73 -1.70 5.62 20.93
C SER A 73 -1.49 5.32 19.45
N CYS A 74 -0.76 4.27 19.09
CA CYS A 74 -0.56 3.86 17.70
C CYS A 74 -1.80 3.13 17.19
N ASP A 75 -2.51 3.73 16.23
CA ASP A 75 -3.76 3.18 15.69
C ASP A 75 -3.52 2.17 14.56
N ALA A 76 -2.39 2.31 13.86
CA ALA A 76 -2.05 1.38 12.78
C ALA A 76 -0.54 1.28 12.53
N VAL A 77 -0.13 0.13 12.01
CA VAL A 77 1.18 -0.07 11.36
C VAL A 77 0.94 -0.26 9.87
N LEU A 78 1.65 0.51 9.04
CA LEU A 78 1.67 0.36 7.59
C LEU A 78 3.06 -0.11 7.16
N SER A 79 3.16 -1.25 6.51
CA SER A 79 4.40 -1.71 5.88
C SER A 79 4.30 -1.72 4.36
N GLY A 80 5.42 -1.51 3.69
CA GLY A 80 5.55 -1.61 2.24
C GLY A 80 6.84 -2.32 1.86
N TYR A 81 7.63 -1.74 0.94
CA TYR A 81 8.89 -2.33 0.52
C TYR A 81 9.84 -2.56 1.70
N MET A 82 10.18 -3.83 1.96
CA MET A 82 10.98 -4.18 3.14
C MET A 82 12.47 -4.45 2.86
N GLY A 83 12.89 -4.63 1.64
CA GLY A 83 14.31 -4.77 1.29
C GLY A 83 14.95 -6.12 1.62
N SER A 84 14.53 -6.82 2.69
CA SER A 84 14.98 -8.16 3.08
C SER A 84 13.96 -8.84 4.00
N ALA A 85 14.03 -10.17 4.11
CA ALA A 85 13.20 -10.94 5.04
C ALA A 85 13.53 -10.62 6.52
N ASP A 86 14.78 -10.24 6.82
CA ASP A 86 15.21 -9.79 8.15
C ASP A 86 14.46 -8.52 8.59
N ILE A 87 14.36 -7.53 7.71
CA ILE A 87 13.52 -6.35 7.94
C ILE A 87 12.05 -6.77 8.14
N GLY A 88 11.58 -7.74 7.35
CA GLY A 88 10.23 -8.29 7.50
C GLY A 88 9.97 -8.85 8.90
N GLN A 89 10.93 -9.58 9.49
CA GLN A 89 10.82 -10.09 10.86
C GLN A 89 10.75 -8.94 11.89
N ALA A 90 11.59 -7.91 11.74
CA ALA A 90 11.56 -6.72 12.60
C ALA A 90 10.21 -5.96 12.49
N ILE A 91 9.62 -5.89 11.29
CA ILE A 91 8.28 -5.32 11.10
C ILE A 91 7.24 -6.13 11.87
N LEU A 92 7.23 -7.47 11.74
CA LEU A 92 6.26 -8.30 12.47
C LEU A 92 6.47 -8.25 13.99
N GLY A 93 7.72 -8.19 14.46
CA GLY A 93 8.03 -7.91 15.86
C GLY A 93 7.47 -6.57 16.34
N THR A 94 7.56 -5.54 15.49
CA THR A 94 6.97 -4.22 15.77
C THR A 94 5.45 -4.28 15.85
N VAL A 95 4.81 -4.97 14.90
CA VAL A 95 3.35 -5.18 14.90
C VAL A 95 2.88 -5.87 16.18
N ALA A 96 3.60 -6.90 16.61
CA ALA A 96 3.27 -7.60 17.88
C ALA A 96 3.34 -6.66 19.08
N ARG A 97 4.40 -5.85 19.17
CA ARG A 97 4.57 -4.86 20.26
C ARG A 97 3.50 -3.76 20.24
N VAL A 98 3.14 -3.28 19.07
CA VAL A 98 2.06 -2.29 18.94
C VAL A 98 0.73 -2.91 19.37
N ARG A 99 0.40 -4.13 18.95
CA ARG A 99 -0.83 -4.84 19.34
C ARG A 99 -0.86 -5.20 20.83
N GLU A 100 0.28 -5.48 21.45
CA GLU A 100 0.36 -5.67 22.89
C GLU A 100 0.01 -4.37 23.64
N ALA A 101 0.46 -3.22 23.13
CA ALA A 101 0.18 -1.92 23.72
C ALA A 101 -1.21 -1.37 23.35
N ASN A 102 -1.69 -1.62 22.12
CA ASN A 102 -3.00 -1.27 21.63
C ASN A 102 -3.61 -2.44 20.83
N PRO A 103 -4.44 -3.29 21.47
CA PRO A 103 -5.06 -4.44 20.80
C PRO A 103 -6.00 -4.10 19.64
N GLN A 104 -6.41 -2.83 19.49
CA GLN A 104 -7.24 -2.36 18.38
C GLN A 104 -6.42 -1.89 17.16
N ALA A 105 -5.09 -1.81 17.29
CA ALA A 105 -4.23 -1.37 16.22
C ALA A 105 -4.30 -2.32 15.01
N ILE A 106 -4.45 -1.73 13.82
CA ILE A 106 -4.54 -2.45 12.54
C ILE A 106 -3.15 -2.58 11.91
N TYR A 107 -2.82 -3.76 11.43
CA TYR A 107 -1.67 -3.95 10.55
C TYR A 107 -2.12 -3.97 9.09
N CYS A 108 -1.66 -2.97 8.33
CA CYS A 108 -1.79 -2.88 6.88
C CYS A 108 -0.48 -3.29 6.23
N CYS A 109 -0.50 -4.35 5.42
CA CYS A 109 0.64 -4.81 4.64
C CYS A 109 0.42 -4.47 3.16
N ASP A 110 1.27 -3.61 2.61
CA ASP A 110 1.43 -3.47 1.17
C ASP A 110 2.48 -4.50 0.70
N PRO A 111 2.07 -5.60 0.05
CA PRO A 111 2.93 -6.74 -0.19
C PRO A 111 3.78 -6.52 -1.45
N VAL A 112 4.68 -5.56 -1.41
CA VAL A 112 5.52 -5.19 -2.55
C VAL A 112 6.42 -6.35 -2.96
N ILE A 113 6.06 -6.99 -4.09
CA ILE A 113 6.77 -8.16 -4.67
C ILE A 113 7.18 -7.88 -6.11
N GLY A 114 6.26 -7.38 -6.92
CA GLY A 114 6.45 -7.26 -8.35
C GLY A 114 5.30 -6.54 -9.06
N ASP A 115 5.33 -6.55 -10.39
CA ASP A 115 4.28 -5.93 -11.20
C ASP A 115 4.15 -6.66 -12.53
N VAL A 116 2.98 -6.51 -13.18
CA VAL A 116 2.72 -7.04 -14.53
C VAL A 116 3.76 -6.47 -15.50
N GLY A 117 4.37 -7.33 -16.30
CA GLY A 117 5.39 -6.97 -17.29
C GLY A 117 6.79 -6.73 -16.72
N ARG A 118 6.95 -6.54 -15.41
CA ARG A 118 8.26 -6.42 -14.73
C ARG A 118 8.64 -7.70 -13.99
N GLY A 119 7.65 -8.52 -13.61
CA GLY A 119 7.86 -9.70 -12.77
C GLY A 119 8.28 -9.31 -11.35
N VAL A 120 8.85 -10.26 -10.60
CA VAL A 120 9.39 -10.04 -9.27
C VAL A 120 10.62 -9.11 -9.35
N PHE A 121 10.63 -8.03 -8.59
CA PHE A 121 11.74 -7.06 -8.55
C PHE A 121 12.35 -6.87 -7.16
N VAL A 122 11.82 -7.57 -6.16
CA VAL A 122 12.39 -7.60 -4.80
C VAL A 122 13.46 -8.68 -4.66
N ARG A 123 14.22 -8.65 -3.57
CA ARG A 123 15.27 -9.63 -3.32
C ARG A 123 14.71 -11.04 -3.08
N PRO A 124 15.47 -12.09 -3.41
CA PRO A 124 15.10 -13.47 -3.04
C PRO A 124 14.79 -13.60 -1.55
N GLY A 125 13.77 -14.42 -1.23
CA GLY A 125 13.25 -14.63 0.13
C GLY A 125 12.20 -13.61 0.57
N VAL A 126 12.11 -12.43 -0.06
CA VAL A 126 11.06 -11.44 0.27
C VAL A 126 9.68 -11.90 -0.21
N PRO A 127 9.50 -12.42 -1.44
CA PRO A 127 8.19 -12.88 -1.88
C PRO A 127 7.62 -14.00 -1.01
N GLU A 128 8.46 -14.97 -0.65
CA GLU A 128 8.09 -16.08 0.23
C GLU A 128 7.74 -15.56 1.64
N PHE A 129 8.54 -14.63 2.17
CA PHE A 129 8.26 -14.01 3.46
C PHE A 129 6.92 -13.25 3.45
N MET A 130 6.64 -12.50 2.39
CA MET A 130 5.35 -11.82 2.23
C MET A 130 4.19 -12.81 2.27
N ARG A 131 4.26 -13.90 1.47
CA ARG A 131 3.21 -14.91 1.37
C ARG A 131 3.02 -15.69 2.68
N ASP A 132 4.11 -16.12 3.32
CA ASP A 132 4.08 -17.11 4.39
C ASP A 132 4.01 -16.47 5.80
N ASN A 133 4.34 -15.18 5.93
CA ASN A 133 4.43 -14.50 7.23
C ASN A 133 3.70 -13.15 7.27
N ALA A 134 4.03 -12.20 6.38
CA ALA A 134 3.52 -10.83 6.48
C ALA A 134 2.01 -10.75 6.17
N VAL A 135 1.59 -11.31 5.05
CA VAL A 135 0.18 -11.33 4.63
C VAL A 135 -0.70 -12.06 5.65
N PRO A 136 -0.35 -13.28 6.13
CA PRO A 136 -1.15 -13.96 7.15
C PRO A 136 -1.28 -13.20 8.48
N SER A 137 -0.33 -12.32 8.78
CA SER A 137 -0.33 -11.50 10.01
C SER A 137 -1.11 -10.19 9.88
N ALA A 138 -1.48 -9.80 8.65
CA ALA A 138 -2.11 -8.52 8.36
C ALA A 138 -3.64 -8.56 8.57
N ASP A 139 -4.21 -7.44 8.99
CA ASP A 139 -5.65 -7.20 8.98
C ASP A 139 -6.12 -6.72 7.61
N LEU A 140 -5.28 -5.92 6.95
CA LEU A 140 -5.52 -5.29 5.67
C LEU A 140 -4.32 -5.46 4.74
N VAL A 141 -4.55 -5.78 3.48
CA VAL A 141 -3.50 -5.95 2.45
C VAL A 141 -3.86 -5.21 1.17
N THR A 142 -2.83 -4.74 0.43
CA THR A 142 -3.03 -3.90 -0.76
C THR A 142 -2.30 -4.39 -2.01
N PRO A 143 -2.39 -5.69 -2.39
CA PRO A 143 -1.69 -6.21 -3.55
C PRO A 143 -2.17 -5.57 -4.86
N ASN A 144 -1.26 -5.46 -5.84
CA ASN A 144 -1.66 -5.33 -7.23
C ASN A 144 -2.08 -6.70 -7.80
N GLN A 145 -2.54 -6.75 -9.07
CA GLN A 145 -2.97 -8.01 -9.69
C GLN A 145 -1.87 -9.06 -9.69
N PHE A 146 -0.63 -8.70 -10.07
CA PHE A 146 0.51 -9.62 -10.11
C PHE A 146 0.81 -10.21 -8.72
N GLU A 147 0.78 -9.38 -7.71
CA GLU A 147 1.00 -9.78 -6.31
C GLU A 147 -0.12 -10.67 -5.79
N LEU A 148 -1.38 -10.37 -6.12
CA LEU A 148 -2.51 -11.22 -5.77
C LEU A 148 -2.39 -12.61 -6.41
N GLU A 149 -2.01 -12.68 -7.69
CA GLU A 149 -1.75 -13.93 -8.39
C GLU A 149 -0.59 -14.71 -7.75
N TYR A 150 0.51 -14.03 -7.42
CA TYR A 150 1.66 -14.63 -6.76
C TYR A 150 1.32 -15.20 -5.38
N LEU A 151 0.62 -14.42 -4.55
CA LEU A 151 0.26 -14.80 -3.18
C LEU A 151 -0.70 -15.98 -3.14
N THR A 152 -1.66 -16.01 -4.05
CA THR A 152 -2.74 -17.02 -4.05
C THR A 152 -2.46 -18.21 -4.98
N GLY A 153 -1.49 -18.09 -5.89
CA GLY A 153 -1.23 -19.08 -6.94
C GLY A 153 -2.36 -19.19 -7.97
N ARG A 154 -3.24 -18.17 -8.07
CA ARG A 154 -4.38 -18.14 -8.99
C ARG A 154 -4.16 -17.12 -10.09
N GLU A 155 -4.32 -17.55 -11.33
CA GLU A 155 -4.32 -16.64 -12.49
C GLU A 155 -5.65 -15.87 -12.55
N ILE A 156 -5.60 -14.60 -12.90
CA ILE A 156 -6.77 -13.72 -12.98
C ILE A 156 -6.96 -13.26 -14.42
N ARG A 157 -7.98 -13.79 -15.07
CA ARG A 157 -8.41 -13.40 -16.43
C ARG A 157 -9.77 -12.73 -16.43
N THR A 158 -10.67 -13.15 -15.54
CA THR A 158 -12.04 -12.67 -15.46
C THR A 158 -12.34 -12.04 -14.10
N SER A 159 -13.42 -11.30 -14.01
CA SER A 159 -13.92 -10.76 -12.71
C SER A 159 -14.25 -11.88 -11.72
N ARG A 160 -14.64 -13.07 -12.21
CA ARG A 160 -14.86 -14.24 -11.37
C ARG A 160 -13.54 -14.73 -10.76
N ASP A 161 -12.47 -14.84 -11.56
CA ASP A 161 -11.16 -15.27 -11.07
C ASP A 161 -10.64 -14.29 -10.01
N ALA A 162 -10.85 -12.98 -10.20
CA ALA A 162 -10.49 -11.96 -9.23
C ALA A 162 -11.22 -12.16 -7.88
N LYS A 163 -12.51 -12.51 -7.90
CA LYS A 163 -13.25 -12.84 -6.67
C LYS A 163 -12.73 -14.10 -6.00
N GLU A 164 -12.42 -15.14 -6.77
CA GLU A 164 -11.87 -16.39 -6.25
C GLU A 164 -10.46 -16.19 -5.67
N ALA A 165 -9.62 -15.36 -6.29
CA ALA A 165 -8.32 -14.98 -5.78
C ALA A 165 -8.44 -14.15 -4.49
N LEU A 166 -9.36 -13.17 -4.42
CA LEU A 166 -9.65 -12.42 -3.19
C LEU A 166 -10.14 -13.34 -2.06
N ALA A 167 -11.02 -14.29 -2.35
CA ALA A 167 -11.45 -15.27 -1.35
C ALA A 167 -10.30 -16.14 -0.84
N ALA A 168 -9.37 -16.53 -1.72
CA ALA A 168 -8.16 -17.26 -1.33
C ALA A 168 -7.23 -16.39 -0.47
N LEU A 169 -7.08 -15.11 -0.79
CA LEU A 169 -6.29 -14.16 -0.01
C LEU A 169 -6.88 -13.96 1.40
N HIS A 170 -8.20 -13.83 1.52
CA HIS A 170 -8.88 -13.76 2.82
C HIS A 170 -8.69 -15.03 3.65
N ALA A 171 -8.65 -16.20 3.01
CA ALA A 171 -8.37 -17.46 3.69
C ALA A 171 -6.93 -17.56 4.24
N MET A 172 -6.00 -16.71 3.79
CA MET A 172 -4.65 -16.60 4.33
C MET A 172 -4.59 -15.82 5.65
N GLY A 173 -5.59 -14.96 5.96
CA GLY A 173 -5.63 -14.18 7.20
C GLY A 173 -6.30 -12.80 7.10
N PRO A 174 -5.98 -11.98 6.09
CA PRO A 174 -6.49 -10.61 6.03
C PRO A 174 -8.01 -10.56 5.93
N ARG A 175 -8.63 -9.72 6.76
CA ARG A 175 -10.10 -9.50 6.71
C ARG A 175 -10.52 -8.47 5.67
N VAL A 176 -9.58 -7.60 5.26
CA VAL A 176 -9.80 -6.56 4.25
C VAL A 176 -8.68 -6.63 3.21
N ALA A 177 -9.04 -6.53 1.95
CA ALA A 177 -8.07 -6.46 0.86
C ALA A 177 -8.45 -5.36 -0.12
N LEU A 178 -7.45 -4.60 -0.59
CA LEU A 178 -7.53 -3.73 -1.76
C LEU A 178 -6.68 -4.37 -2.87
N VAL A 179 -7.26 -4.59 -4.04
CA VAL A 179 -6.52 -5.02 -5.23
C VAL A 179 -6.42 -3.85 -6.20
N THR A 180 -5.20 -3.49 -6.56
CA THR A 180 -4.93 -2.39 -7.49
C THR A 180 -4.53 -2.90 -8.87
N SER A 181 -4.59 -2.02 -9.87
CA SER A 181 -4.13 -2.32 -11.24
C SER A 181 -4.76 -3.59 -11.83
N LEU A 182 -6.04 -3.82 -11.54
CA LEU A 182 -6.76 -5.01 -11.98
C LEU A 182 -7.23 -4.84 -13.43
N HIS A 183 -6.82 -5.79 -14.27
CA HIS A 183 -7.21 -5.90 -15.66
C HIS A 183 -7.78 -7.29 -15.93
N THR A 184 -9.07 -7.35 -16.24
CA THR A 184 -9.76 -8.58 -16.64
C THR A 184 -10.25 -8.47 -18.08
N GLU A 185 -10.73 -9.55 -18.66
CA GLU A 185 -11.34 -9.54 -20.01
C GLU A 185 -12.52 -8.57 -20.12
N GLU A 186 -13.18 -8.27 -18.97
CA GLU A 186 -14.29 -7.32 -18.89
C GLU A 186 -13.86 -5.86 -18.64
N THR A 187 -12.54 -5.63 -18.43
CA THR A 187 -12.00 -4.29 -18.23
C THR A 187 -11.72 -3.64 -19.58
N PRO A 188 -12.37 -2.51 -19.95
CA PRO A 188 -12.06 -1.80 -21.19
C PRO A 188 -10.59 -1.40 -21.27
N ALA A 189 -10.04 -1.36 -22.49
CA ALA A 189 -8.62 -1.06 -22.71
C ALA A 189 -8.20 0.35 -22.22
N ASP A 190 -9.14 1.28 -22.16
CA ASP A 190 -8.98 2.67 -21.69
C ASP A 190 -9.34 2.86 -20.22
N ALA A 191 -9.59 1.75 -19.49
CA ALA A 191 -9.94 1.76 -18.08
C ALA A 191 -8.98 0.92 -17.25
N ILE A 192 -9.09 1.07 -15.93
CA ILE A 192 -8.40 0.26 -14.91
C ILE A 192 -9.38 0.00 -13.78
N ASP A 193 -9.40 -1.22 -13.29
CA ASP A 193 -10.23 -1.61 -12.16
C ASP A 193 -9.41 -1.65 -10.86
N LEU A 194 -10.08 -1.29 -9.78
CA LEU A 194 -9.64 -1.54 -8.42
C LEU A 194 -10.74 -2.31 -7.72
N ALA A 195 -10.39 -3.28 -6.89
CA ALA A 195 -11.36 -4.06 -6.14
C ALA A 195 -11.03 -4.06 -4.65
N ALA A 196 -12.04 -4.07 -3.80
CA ALA A 196 -11.85 -4.29 -2.38
C ALA A 196 -12.76 -5.41 -1.89
N GLY A 197 -12.20 -6.31 -1.06
CA GLY A 197 -12.91 -7.41 -0.42
C GLY A 197 -13.05 -7.19 1.08
N GLU A 198 -14.26 -7.38 1.62
CA GLU A 198 -14.55 -7.34 3.05
C GLU A 198 -15.78 -8.18 3.35
N GLY A 199 -15.73 -9.07 4.37
CA GLY A 199 -16.89 -9.82 4.82
C GLY A 199 -17.54 -10.72 3.76
N GLY A 200 -16.77 -11.20 2.78
CA GLY A 200 -17.28 -12.04 1.68
C GLY A 200 -17.92 -11.23 0.53
N VAL A 201 -17.95 -9.90 0.63
CA VAL A 201 -18.43 -9.01 -0.44
C VAL A 201 -17.25 -8.39 -1.14
N VAL A 202 -17.33 -8.30 -2.47
CA VAL A 202 -16.33 -7.61 -3.31
C VAL A 202 -16.97 -6.36 -3.92
N PHE A 203 -16.27 -5.25 -3.78
CA PHE A 203 -16.60 -3.96 -4.37
C PHE A 203 -15.59 -3.63 -5.46
N ARG A 204 -16.03 -2.92 -6.50
CA ARG A 204 -15.17 -2.46 -7.58
C ARG A 204 -15.34 -0.96 -7.80
N VAL A 205 -14.24 -0.30 -8.11
CA VAL A 205 -14.18 1.01 -8.76
C VAL A 205 -13.52 0.82 -10.11
N ARG A 206 -14.11 1.39 -11.15
CA ARG A 206 -13.50 1.51 -12.48
C ARG A 206 -13.17 2.97 -12.72
N THR A 207 -11.92 3.27 -13.05
CA THR A 207 -11.46 4.61 -13.45
C THR A 207 -11.00 4.60 -14.91
N PRO A 208 -10.99 5.74 -15.59
CA PRO A 208 -10.24 5.85 -16.84
C PRO A 208 -8.76 5.51 -16.58
N ARG A 209 -8.09 4.95 -17.56
CA ARG A 209 -6.67 4.63 -17.45
C ARG A 209 -5.86 5.92 -17.40
N PRO A 210 -5.06 6.19 -16.36
CA PRO A 210 -4.18 7.35 -16.35
C PRO A 210 -3.20 7.29 -17.52
N GLY A 211 -2.98 8.41 -18.19
CA GLY A 211 -2.04 8.51 -19.31
C GLY A 211 -0.57 8.46 -18.90
N VAL A 212 -0.27 8.02 -17.69
CA VAL A 212 1.07 8.00 -17.10
C VAL A 212 1.29 6.70 -16.32
N SER A 213 2.51 6.20 -16.34
CA SER A 213 3.00 5.14 -15.45
C SER A 213 4.16 5.70 -14.63
N VAL A 214 3.93 5.88 -13.35
CA VAL A 214 4.91 6.45 -12.41
C VAL A 214 5.03 5.56 -11.17
N ASN A 215 6.20 5.59 -10.53
CA ASN A 215 6.39 4.91 -9.26
C ASN A 215 5.71 5.71 -8.12
N GLY A 216 5.37 5.04 -7.03
CA GLY A 216 4.81 5.66 -5.82
C GLY A 216 3.29 5.73 -5.77
N ALA A 217 2.57 5.41 -6.86
CA ALA A 217 1.11 5.37 -6.85
C ALA A 217 0.57 4.25 -5.95
N GLY A 218 1.23 3.09 -5.91
CA GLY A 218 0.93 1.97 -5.00
C GLY A 218 1.05 2.39 -3.54
N ASP A 219 2.19 3.02 -3.18
CA ASP A 219 2.43 3.51 -1.82
C ASP A 219 1.37 4.55 -1.39
N ALA A 220 1.01 5.46 -2.30
CA ALA A 220 -0.02 6.48 -2.03
C ALA A 220 -1.40 5.86 -1.83
N ILE A 221 -1.81 4.91 -2.67
CA ILE A 221 -3.15 4.30 -2.55
C ILE A 221 -3.26 3.39 -1.34
N ALA A 222 -2.21 2.67 -0.98
CA ALA A 222 -2.17 1.86 0.24
C ALA A 222 -2.37 2.73 1.49
N ALA A 223 -1.65 3.86 1.57
CA ALA A 223 -1.77 4.82 2.66
C ALA A 223 -3.16 5.47 2.72
N LEU A 224 -3.70 5.93 1.59
CA LEU A 224 -5.02 6.56 1.51
C LEU A 224 -6.15 5.56 1.81
N PHE A 225 -6.04 4.33 1.32
CA PHE A 225 -7.02 3.29 1.62
C PHE A 225 -7.04 2.96 3.12
N LEU A 226 -5.85 2.82 3.73
CA LEU A 226 -5.74 2.57 5.17
C LEU A 226 -6.44 3.66 5.99
N VAL A 227 -6.11 4.94 5.77
CA VAL A 227 -6.69 6.03 6.57
C VAL A 227 -8.20 6.15 6.36
N HIS A 228 -8.68 6.02 5.11
CA HIS A 228 -10.12 6.05 4.85
C HIS A 228 -10.85 4.82 5.41
N TYR A 229 -10.19 3.67 5.51
CA TYR A 229 -10.74 2.51 6.18
C TYR A 229 -10.82 2.73 7.70
N LEU A 230 -9.77 3.24 8.31
CA LEU A 230 -9.76 3.58 9.75
C LEU A 230 -10.84 4.60 10.11
N GLU A 231 -11.10 5.58 9.24
CA GLU A 231 -12.15 6.60 9.46
C GLU A 231 -13.57 6.06 9.30
N SER A 232 -13.79 5.18 8.32
CA SER A 232 -15.15 4.77 7.92
C SER A 232 -15.57 3.39 8.42
N GLY A 233 -14.62 2.54 8.76
CA GLY A 233 -14.87 1.11 9.04
C GLY A 233 -15.42 0.33 7.83
N SER A 234 -15.19 0.80 6.58
CA SER A 234 -15.79 0.23 5.38
C SER A 234 -14.82 0.20 4.21
N ALA A 235 -14.51 -0.98 3.73
CA ALA A 235 -13.68 -1.16 2.53
C ALA A 235 -14.32 -0.52 1.28
N ARG A 236 -15.66 -0.51 1.19
CA ARG A 236 -16.39 0.17 0.11
C ARG A 236 -16.12 1.67 0.09
N VAL A 237 -16.24 2.32 1.23
CA VAL A 237 -16.03 3.78 1.34
C VAL A 237 -14.56 4.11 1.10
N ALA A 238 -13.66 3.35 1.71
CA ALA A 238 -12.21 3.53 1.56
C ALA A 238 -11.77 3.38 0.09
N LEU A 239 -12.29 2.37 -0.62
CA LEU A 239 -12.00 2.15 -2.03
C LEU A 239 -12.40 3.35 -2.89
N GLY A 240 -13.63 3.86 -2.74
CA GLY A 240 -14.12 5.00 -3.51
C GLY A 240 -13.29 6.26 -3.28
N ARG A 241 -12.97 6.58 -2.02
CA ARG A 241 -12.17 7.75 -1.65
C ARG A 241 -10.73 7.64 -2.14
N ALA A 242 -10.04 6.52 -1.86
CA ALA A 242 -8.65 6.31 -2.26
C ALA A 242 -8.49 6.31 -3.78
N ALA A 243 -9.39 5.63 -4.51
CA ALA A 243 -9.39 5.63 -5.98
C ALA A 243 -9.59 7.03 -6.57
N SER A 244 -10.48 7.83 -5.98
CA SER A 244 -10.75 9.21 -6.39
C SER A 244 -9.50 10.09 -6.23
N SER A 245 -8.88 10.06 -5.06
CA SER A 245 -7.68 10.84 -4.75
C SER A 245 -6.50 10.45 -5.65
N VAL A 246 -6.24 9.14 -5.79
CA VAL A 246 -5.10 8.67 -6.60
C VAL A 246 -5.33 8.89 -8.09
N TYR A 247 -6.58 8.74 -8.58
CA TYR A 247 -6.87 9.09 -9.96
C TYR A 247 -6.60 10.58 -10.24
N GLY A 248 -7.07 11.47 -9.37
CA GLY A 248 -6.81 12.92 -9.47
C GLY A 248 -5.32 13.24 -9.47
N LEU A 249 -4.58 12.64 -8.55
CA LEU A 249 -3.12 12.76 -8.46
C LEU A 249 -2.42 12.30 -9.75
N LEU A 250 -2.77 11.13 -10.29
CA LEU A 250 -2.20 10.60 -11.52
C LEU A 250 -2.60 11.40 -12.75
N LYS A 251 -3.83 11.91 -12.81
CA LYS A 251 -4.30 12.78 -13.89
C LYS A 251 -3.52 14.10 -13.92
N ARG A 252 -3.32 14.74 -12.76
CA ARG A 252 -2.48 15.95 -12.64
C ARG A 252 -1.03 15.69 -13.04
N THR A 253 -0.50 14.53 -12.65
CA THR A 253 0.86 14.11 -13.01
C THR A 253 1.00 13.92 -14.52
N SER A 254 0.03 13.27 -15.15
CA SER A 254 -0.04 13.06 -16.60
C SER A 254 -0.14 14.39 -17.36
N ASP A 255 -1.05 15.28 -16.95
CA ASP A 255 -1.27 16.57 -17.60
C ASP A 255 -0.03 17.48 -17.53
N ALA A 256 0.77 17.36 -16.48
CA ALA A 256 2.03 18.07 -16.33
C ALA A 256 3.21 17.41 -17.08
N GLY A 257 3.02 16.22 -17.67
CA GLY A 257 4.10 15.45 -18.31
C GLY A 257 5.23 15.06 -17.34
N SER A 258 4.92 14.95 -16.04
CA SER A 258 5.93 14.67 -15.01
C SER A 258 6.30 13.18 -14.99
N ARG A 259 7.60 12.90 -14.77
CA ARG A 259 8.11 11.54 -14.53
C ARG A 259 7.97 11.10 -13.07
N GLU A 260 7.77 12.06 -12.16
CA GLU A 260 7.52 11.83 -10.74
C GLU A 260 6.06 12.15 -10.42
N ILE A 261 5.48 11.37 -9.52
CA ILE A 261 4.13 11.60 -9.00
C ILE A 261 4.08 12.93 -8.25
N LEU A 262 3.10 13.78 -8.54
CA LEU A 262 3.04 15.18 -8.05
C LEU A 262 2.32 15.28 -6.69
N THR A 263 2.76 14.52 -5.68
CA THR A 263 2.09 14.46 -4.38
C THR A 263 1.89 15.83 -3.73
N VAL A 264 2.89 16.71 -3.80
CA VAL A 264 2.80 18.04 -3.19
C VAL A 264 2.00 19.02 -4.08
N ALA A 265 2.28 19.04 -5.39
CA ALA A 265 1.60 19.96 -6.30
C ALA A 265 0.11 19.64 -6.50
N ALA A 266 -0.28 18.36 -6.36
CA ALA A 266 -1.66 17.89 -6.47
C ALA A 266 -2.30 17.54 -5.12
N GLN A 267 -1.79 18.08 -4.02
CA GLN A 267 -2.21 17.72 -2.65
C GLN A 267 -3.70 17.94 -2.36
N ASP A 268 -4.35 18.83 -3.09
CA ASP A 268 -5.79 19.08 -2.92
C ASP A 268 -6.65 17.88 -3.35
N GLU A 269 -6.13 17.02 -4.25
CA GLU A 269 -6.79 15.78 -4.65
C GLU A 269 -6.91 14.76 -3.49
N PHE A 270 -6.13 14.90 -2.42
CA PHE A 270 -6.27 14.07 -1.23
C PHE A 270 -7.46 14.48 -0.36
N VAL A 271 -7.75 15.78 -0.29
CA VAL A 271 -8.77 16.36 0.59
C VAL A 271 -10.11 16.53 -0.12
N SER A 272 -10.07 16.98 -1.37
CA SER A 272 -11.24 17.27 -2.20
C SER A 272 -10.98 16.83 -3.64
N PRO A 273 -11.09 15.54 -3.93
CA PRO A 273 -10.80 15.01 -5.25
C PRO A 273 -11.65 15.68 -6.33
N THR A 274 -11.02 16.08 -7.44
CA THR A 274 -11.71 16.66 -8.60
C THR A 274 -12.63 15.64 -9.28
N TRP A 275 -12.23 14.37 -9.25
CA TRP A 275 -13.00 13.24 -9.79
C TRP A 275 -13.42 12.33 -8.65
N THR A 276 -14.69 11.95 -8.63
CA THR A 276 -15.24 11.07 -7.60
C THR A 276 -15.74 9.78 -8.20
N PHE A 277 -15.34 8.66 -7.59
CA PHE A 277 -15.75 7.32 -7.99
C PHE A 277 -16.44 6.62 -6.82
N ALA A 278 -17.62 6.05 -7.11
CA ALA A 278 -18.33 5.23 -6.13
C ALA A 278 -17.96 3.75 -6.33
N ALA A 279 -17.71 3.07 -5.21
CA ALA A 279 -17.50 1.62 -5.26
C ALA A 279 -18.85 0.89 -5.31
N GLU A 280 -18.97 -0.03 -6.27
CA GLU A 280 -20.16 -0.84 -6.52
C GLU A 280 -19.88 -2.31 -6.18
N PRO A 281 -20.85 -3.03 -5.63
CA PRO A 281 -20.71 -4.48 -5.42
C PRO A 281 -20.61 -5.19 -6.77
N VAL A 282 -19.80 -6.26 -6.82
CA VAL A 282 -19.55 -7.05 -8.05
C VAL A 282 -20.13 -8.44 -7.92
#